data_17b808e4142639b70ae1dff6b05e8557
#
_entry.id   17b808e4142639b70ae1dff6b05e8557
#
_cell.length_a   1.000
_cell.length_b   1.000
_cell.length_c   1.000
_cell.angle_alpha   90.00
_cell.angle_beta   90.00
_cell.angle_gamma   90.00
#
_symmetry.space_group_name_H-M   'P 1'
#
loop_
_entity.id
_entity.type
_entity.pdbx_description
1 polymer ?
#
loop_
_entity_poly.entity_id
_entity_poly.type
_entity_poly.pdbx_seq_one_letter_code
_entity_poly.pdbx_strand_id
1 'polypeptide(L)' 'PAVVQILEGDSCILNYRSLMGATNPEEAEEGTIRKKFAESISKNAVHGSDSPESADREIEIMSALF' A
#
# COMPACT_ATOMS: atom_id res chain seq x y z
N PRO A 1 -9.67 1.81 -13.43
CA PRO A 1 -8.61 0.79 -13.56
C PRO A 1 -7.73 0.76 -12.33
N ALA A 2 -7.20 -0.41 -12.03
CA ALA A 2 -6.33 -0.62 -10.89
C ALA A 2 -5.19 -1.56 -11.26
N VAL A 3 -4.08 -1.44 -10.55
CA VAL A 3 -2.93 -2.32 -10.72
C VAL A 3 -2.69 -3.06 -9.42
N VAL A 4 -2.53 -4.38 -9.50
CA VAL A 4 -2.20 -5.22 -8.36
C VAL A 4 -0.82 -5.82 -8.59
N GLN A 5 0.07 -5.69 -7.60
CA GLN A 5 1.43 -6.19 -7.68
C GLN A 5 1.78 -7.01 -6.44
N ILE A 6 2.51 -8.10 -6.65
CA ILE A 6 3.08 -8.89 -5.57
C ILE A 6 4.55 -8.53 -5.48
N LEU A 7 4.97 -8.01 -4.33
CA LEU A 7 6.34 -7.57 -4.10
C LEU A 7 7.06 -8.54 -3.15
N GLU A 8 8.30 -8.85 -3.44
CA GLU A 8 9.14 -9.72 -2.62
C GLU A 8 10.44 -9.02 -2.27
N GLY A 9 10.97 -9.30 -1.09
CA GLY A 9 12.24 -8.74 -0.67
C GLY A 9 12.34 -8.69 0.86
N ASP A 10 13.55 -8.41 1.35
CA ASP A 10 13.78 -8.28 2.78
C ASP A 10 13.05 -7.05 3.31
N SER A 11 12.26 -7.25 4.37
CA SER A 11 11.48 -6.17 4.99
C SER A 11 10.59 -5.42 4.00
N CYS A 12 10.10 -6.10 2.96
CA CYS A 12 9.35 -5.44 1.88
C CYS A 12 8.07 -4.75 2.37
N ILE A 13 7.40 -5.29 3.38
CA ILE A 13 6.19 -4.66 3.94
C ILE A 13 6.54 -3.31 4.57
N LEU A 14 7.57 -3.27 5.42
CA LEU A 14 7.99 -2.02 6.04
C LEU A 14 8.51 -1.00 5.02
N ASN A 15 9.30 -1.47 4.07
CA ASN A 15 9.88 -0.61 3.05
C ASN A 15 8.79 -0.02 2.15
N TYR A 16 7.81 -0.83 1.75
CA TYR A 16 6.72 -0.33 0.93
C TYR A 16 5.83 0.64 1.71
N ARG A 17 5.57 0.35 3.00
CA ARG A 17 4.78 1.25 3.84
C ARG A 17 5.46 2.62 4.00
N SER A 18 6.78 2.63 4.11
CA SER A 18 7.53 3.90 4.15
C SER A 18 7.41 4.67 2.85
N LEU A 19 7.39 3.98 1.72
CA LEU A 19 7.22 4.60 0.41
C LEU A 19 5.80 5.15 0.23
N MET A 20 4.78 4.42 0.69
CA MET A 20 3.38 4.86 0.60
C MET A 20 3.11 6.09 1.46
N GLY A 21 3.64 6.12 2.67
CA GLY A 21 3.35 7.14 3.65
C GLY A 21 2.17 6.81 4.54
N ALA A 22 1.88 7.68 5.48
CA ALA A 22 0.77 7.52 6.42
C ALA A 22 -0.58 7.45 5.71
N THR A 23 -1.53 6.73 6.28
CA THR A 23 -2.86 6.58 5.70
C THR A 23 -3.56 7.92 5.48
N ASN A 24 -3.40 8.84 6.43
CA ASN A 24 -3.89 10.21 6.27
C ASN A 24 -2.83 11.00 5.48
N PRO A 25 -3.14 11.48 4.27
CA PRO A 25 -2.16 12.21 3.46
C PRO A 25 -1.66 13.49 4.11
N GLU A 26 -2.42 14.09 5.01
CA GLU A 26 -1.97 15.28 5.74
C GLU A 26 -0.83 14.96 6.72
N GLU A 27 -0.78 13.73 7.22
CA GLU A 27 0.25 13.26 8.13
C GLU A 27 1.42 12.57 7.41
N ALA A 28 1.27 12.30 6.12
CA ALA A 28 2.31 11.63 5.34
C ALA A 28 3.50 12.56 5.09
N GLU A 29 4.70 11.98 5.13
CA GLU A 29 5.92 12.74 4.89
C GLU A 29 6.07 13.11 3.41
N GLU A 30 6.76 14.21 3.15
CA GLU A 30 7.08 14.61 1.79
C GLU A 30 7.85 13.52 1.06
N GLY A 31 7.55 13.33 -0.21
CA GLY A 31 8.17 12.30 -1.03
C GLY A 31 7.46 10.96 -1.01
N THR A 32 6.44 10.79 -0.15
CA THR A 32 5.65 9.57 -0.15
C THR A 32 4.55 9.62 -1.20
N ILE A 33 4.07 8.45 -1.61
CA ILE A 33 3.02 8.36 -2.64
C ILE A 33 1.74 9.04 -2.16
N ARG A 34 1.33 8.78 -0.94
CA ARG A 34 0.09 9.35 -0.40
C ARG A 34 0.16 10.85 -0.22
N LYS A 35 1.30 11.37 0.19
CA LYS A 35 1.47 12.83 0.31
C LYS A 35 1.29 13.51 -1.03
N LYS A 36 1.80 12.88 -2.09
CA LYS A 36 1.80 13.46 -3.43
C LYS A 36 0.49 13.28 -4.17
N PHE A 37 -0.17 12.14 -4.02
CA PHE A 37 -1.31 11.77 -4.86
C PHE A 37 -2.62 11.53 -4.13
N ALA A 38 -2.59 11.26 -2.84
CA ALA A 38 -3.82 10.97 -2.11
C ALA A 38 -4.59 12.24 -1.79
N GLU A 39 -5.91 12.16 -1.85
CA GLU A 39 -6.79 13.27 -1.53
C GLU A 39 -7.27 13.24 -0.09
N SER A 40 -7.50 12.04 0.46
CA SER A 40 -8.03 11.85 1.80
C SER A 40 -7.72 10.44 2.29
N ILE A 41 -8.10 10.13 3.52
CA ILE A 41 -7.96 8.79 4.08
C ILE A 41 -8.69 7.75 3.22
N SER A 42 -9.88 8.08 2.73
CA SER A 42 -10.66 7.19 1.86
C SER A 42 -10.14 7.12 0.44
N LYS A 43 -9.57 8.22 -0.05
CA LYS A 43 -9.00 8.32 -1.41
C LYS A 43 -7.51 8.45 -1.32
N ASN A 44 -6.86 7.41 -0.79
CA ASN A 44 -5.45 7.45 -0.43
C ASN A 44 -4.49 6.90 -1.50
N ALA A 45 -4.97 6.70 -2.71
CA ALA A 45 -4.22 6.37 -3.93
C ALA A 45 -3.66 4.95 -3.97
N VAL A 46 -3.13 4.43 -2.88
CA VAL A 46 -2.48 3.11 -2.84
C VAL A 46 -2.87 2.35 -1.57
N HIS A 47 -2.71 1.04 -1.64
CA HIS A 47 -2.87 0.15 -0.51
C HIS A 47 -1.68 -0.81 -0.46
N GLY A 48 -1.26 -1.20 0.72
CA GLY A 48 -0.26 -2.23 0.92
C GLY A 48 -0.61 -3.04 2.17
N SER A 49 -0.33 -4.34 2.11
CA SER A 49 -0.56 -5.23 3.24
C SER A 49 0.29 -4.81 4.43
N ASP A 50 -0.24 -4.93 5.64
CA ASP A 50 0.43 -4.47 6.86
C ASP A 50 1.19 -5.57 7.61
N SER A 51 1.06 -6.81 7.18
CA SER A 51 1.76 -7.95 7.78
C SER A 51 1.87 -9.10 6.78
N PRO A 52 2.76 -10.09 7.03
CA PRO A 52 2.82 -11.28 6.17
C PRO A 52 1.48 -12.02 6.10
N GLU A 53 0.75 -12.11 7.19
CA GLU A 53 -0.55 -12.78 7.24
C GLU A 53 -1.57 -12.03 6.39
N SER A 54 -1.60 -10.70 6.48
CA SER A 54 -2.47 -9.88 5.65
C SER A 54 -2.10 -10.00 4.18
N ALA A 55 -0.80 -10.03 3.87
CA ALA A 55 -0.33 -10.20 2.49
C ALA A 55 -0.81 -11.51 1.90
N ASP A 56 -0.65 -12.62 2.62
CA ASP A 56 -1.09 -13.93 2.15
C ASP A 56 -2.58 -13.96 1.86
N ARG A 57 -3.38 -13.41 2.76
CA ARG A 57 -4.84 -13.35 2.61
C ARG A 57 -5.25 -12.47 1.42
N GLU A 58 -4.62 -11.30 1.30
CA GLU A 58 -4.96 -10.36 0.24
C GLU A 58 -4.52 -10.85 -1.13
N ILE A 59 -3.37 -11.52 -1.22
CA ILE A 59 -2.92 -12.15 -2.45
C ILE A 59 -3.91 -13.22 -2.90
N GLU A 60 -4.39 -14.04 -1.97
CA GLU A 60 -5.36 -15.07 -2.27
C GLU A 60 -6.67 -14.49 -2.79
N ILE A 61 -7.18 -13.44 -2.15
CA ILE A 61 -8.39 -12.74 -2.57
C ILE A 61 -8.22 -12.16 -3.97
N MET A 62 -7.13 -11.45 -4.21
CA MET A 62 -6.89 -10.79 -5.51
C MET A 62 -6.62 -11.78 -6.62
N SER A 63 -5.98 -12.90 -6.33
CA SER A 63 -5.75 -13.96 -7.31
C SER A 63 -7.05 -14.58 -7.80
N ALA A 64 -8.08 -14.62 -6.95
CA ALA A 64 -9.40 -15.12 -7.34
C ALA A 64 -10.15 -14.13 -8.23
N LEU A 65 -9.81 -12.83 -8.18
CA LEU A 65 -10.47 -11.79 -8.97
C LEU A 65 -9.77 -11.54 -10.31
N PHE A 66 -8.50 -11.81 -10.38
CA PHE A 66 -7.67 -11.60 -11.57
C PHE A 66 -7.03 -12.91 -12.03
#